data_5a0fbe7a1cc50ee6cda1ac591d171e79
#
_entry.id   5a0fbe7a1cc50ee6cda1ac591d171e79
#
_cell.length_a   1.000
_cell.length_b   1.000
_cell.length_c   1.000
_cell.angle_alpha   90.00
_cell.angle_beta   90.00
_cell.angle_gamma   90.00
#
_symmetry.space_group_name_H-M   'P 1'
#
loop_
_entity.id
_entity.type
_entity.pdbx_description
1 polymer ?
#
loop_
_entity_poly.entity_id
_entity_poly.type
_entity_poly.pdbx_seq_one_letter_code
_entity_poly.pdbx_strand_id
1 'polypeptide(L)'
;MSTTVSQLISRVRTVYSLPQTFHRLQEVVQNPDSSMSDIGEVLMADQALSARILQLANSSFYGFPSRIETISHAVTMIGAEQMVALVQGTCVASIFNRVPRELVNMELFWTHSIACGVTARLIAARRREPNTERFFLLGLLHDIGRLVLFQHLPAESAVALASAGRDQRPLHRTELEVFGFDHAAIGYELLRTWKLPSRLCEPIKMHHNYTAGSIYPVETAILHTADVIVNAMRCGTSGERFVPPLHAPHWELAGLGVEMLAPLQKEIHRQLEEVAKTVLL
;
A
#
# COMPACT_ATOMS: atom_id res chain seq x y z
N MET A 1 -31.65 1.09 -1.41
CA MET A 1 -31.06 -0.28 -1.41
C MET A 1 -29.60 -0.14 -1.04
N SER A 2 -29.14 -0.85 0.00
CA SER A 2 -27.74 -0.80 0.44
C SER A 2 -26.86 -1.46 -0.65
N THR A 3 -25.88 -0.72 -1.16
CA THR A 3 -24.89 -1.25 -2.12
C THR A 3 -24.01 -2.25 -1.38
N THR A 4 -23.80 -3.45 -1.92
CA THR A 4 -22.86 -4.42 -1.34
C THR A 4 -21.46 -4.22 -1.90
N VAL A 5 -20.42 -4.69 -1.18
CA VAL A 5 -19.01 -4.66 -1.63
C VAL A 5 -18.90 -5.28 -3.04
N SER A 6 -19.47 -6.46 -3.26
CA SER A 6 -19.44 -7.16 -4.54
C SER A 6 -20.09 -6.36 -5.68
N GLN A 7 -21.22 -5.69 -5.40
CA GLN A 7 -21.90 -4.84 -6.39
C GLN A 7 -21.06 -3.61 -6.74
N LEU A 8 -20.44 -2.97 -5.75
CA LEU A 8 -19.56 -1.82 -5.99
C LEU A 8 -18.35 -2.25 -6.84
N ILE A 9 -17.65 -3.31 -6.45
CA ILE A 9 -16.48 -3.81 -7.18
C ILE A 9 -16.83 -4.24 -8.60
N SER A 10 -17.97 -4.91 -8.82
CA SER A 10 -18.39 -5.29 -10.18
C SER A 10 -18.59 -4.10 -11.11
N ARG A 11 -19.11 -2.98 -10.59
CA ARG A 11 -19.30 -1.73 -11.37
C ARG A 11 -17.98 -1.04 -11.71
N VAL A 12 -16.99 -1.14 -10.83
CA VAL A 12 -15.73 -0.41 -10.96
C VAL A 12 -14.59 -1.23 -11.57
N ARG A 13 -14.79 -2.52 -11.75
CA ARG A 13 -13.76 -3.47 -12.24
C ARG A 13 -13.13 -3.05 -13.58
N THR A 14 -13.91 -2.50 -14.50
CA THR A 14 -13.42 -2.02 -15.80
C THR A 14 -12.72 -0.67 -15.70
N VAL A 15 -13.04 0.13 -14.69
CA VAL A 15 -12.46 1.47 -14.47
C VAL A 15 -11.06 1.33 -13.87
N TYR A 16 -10.87 0.35 -12.98
CA TYR A 16 -9.60 0.10 -12.29
C TYR A 16 -8.86 -1.11 -12.86
N SER A 17 -8.61 -1.10 -14.17
CA SER A 17 -7.75 -2.11 -14.80
C SER A 17 -6.29 -1.71 -14.67
N LEU A 18 -5.46 -2.67 -14.27
CA LEU A 18 -4.01 -2.47 -14.24
C LEU A 18 -3.45 -2.35 -15.68
N PRO A 19 -2.36 -1.58 -15.87
CA PRO A 19 -1.71 -1.45 -17.18
C PRO A 19 -1.31 -2.81 -17.78
N GLN A 20 -1.26 -2.87 -19.11
CA GLN A 20 -0.89 -4.11 -19.80
C GLN A 20 0.51 -4.59 -19.42
N THR A 21 1.45 -3.68 -19.19
CA THR A 21 2.80 -3.98 -18.71
C THR A 21 2.79 -4.79 -17.41
N PHE A 22 1.87 -4.48 -16.49
CA PHE A 22 1.70 -5.23 -15.26
C PHE A 22 1.26 -6.68 -15.52
N HIS A 23 0.25 -6.90 -16.38
CA HIS A 23 -0.22 -8.25 -16.71
C HIS A 23 0.87 -9.09 -17.36
N ARG A 24 1.62 -8.50 -18.31
CA ARG A 24 2.76 -9.17 -18.95
C ARG A 24 3.84 -9.53 -17.92
N LEU A 25 4.14 -8.61 -17.00
CA LEU A 25 5.12 -8.89 -15.95
C LEU A 25 4.68 -10.05 -15.03
N GLN A 26 3.40 -10.10 -14.67
CA GLN A 26 2.87 -11.23 -13.89
C GLN A 26 2.99 -12.56 -14.65
N GLU A 27 2.68 -12.58 -15.93
CA GLU A 27 2.82 -13.78 -16.78
C GLU A 27 4.25 -14.27 -16.83
N VAL A 28 5.22 -13.37 -17.06
CA VAL A 28 6.64 -13.71 -17.09
C VAL A 28 7.12 -14.25 -15.77
N VAL A 29 6.77 -13.61 -14.64
CA VAL A 29 7.23 -14.06 -13.31
C VAL A 29 6.58 -15.38 -12.88
N GLN A 30 5.36 -15.66 -13.32
CA GLN A 30 4.68 -16.94 -13.03
C GLN A 30 5.15 -18.09 -13.93
N ASN A 31 5.85 -17.82 -15.02
CA ASN A 31 6.39 -18.83 -15.90
C ASN A 31 7.74 -19.34 -15.35
N PRO A 32 7.86 -20.63 -14.97
CA PRO A 32 9.10 -21.19 -14.43
C PRO A 32 10.27 -21.16 -15.43
N ASP A 33 10.01 -21.07 -16.72
CA ASP A 33 11.02 -21.03 -17.78
C ASP A 33 11.54 -19.62 -18.05
N SER A 34 10.97 -18.59 -17.43
CA SER A 34 11.37 -17.21 -17.62
C SER A 34 12.65 -16.87 -16.87
N SER A 35 13.49 -16.07 -17.52
CA SER A 35 14.74 -15.54 -17.00
C SER A 35 14.58 -14.12 -16.42
N MET A 36 15.60 -13.65 -15.70
CA MET A 36 15.69 -12.23 -15.28
C MET A 36 15.77 -11.28 -16.49
N SER A 37 16.25 -11.74 -17.64
CA SER A 37 16.27 -10.97 -18.88
C SER A 37 14.86 -10.70 -19.40
N ASP A 38 13.97 -11.70 -19.35
CA ASP A 38 12.58 -11.56 -19.82
C ASP A 38 11.82 -10.54 -18.99
N ILE A 39 12.06 -10.51 -17.68
CA ILE A 39 11.53 -9.48 -16.78
C ILE A 39 12.05 -8.09 -17.20
N GLY A 40 13.35 -7.99 -17.44
CA GLY A 40 13.98 -6.76 -17.91
C GLY A 40 13.38 -6.25 -19.22
N GLU A 41 13.13 -7.11 -20.19
CA GLU A 41 12.53 -6.75 -21.48
C GLU A 41 11.11 -6.19 -21.33
N VAL A 42 10.27 -6.81 -20.49
CA VAL A 42 8.93 -6.30 -20.21
C VAL A 42 8.98 -4.90 -19.60
N LEU A 43 9.92 -4.66 -18.67
CA LEU A 43 10.08 -3.36 -18.02
C LEU A 43 10.62 -2.30 -18.96
N MET A 44 11.60 -2.64 -19.82
CA MET A 44 12.19 -1.72 -20.80
C MET A 44 11.22 -1.29 -21.89
N ALA A 45 10.14 -2.04 -22.10
CA ALA A 45 9.09 -1.65 -23.05
C ALA A 45 8.28 -0.42 -22.58
N ASP A 46 8.34 -0.07 -21.29
CA ASP A 46 7.69 1.10 -20.69
C ASP A 46 8.77 2.06 -20.14
N GLN A 47 9.04 3.13 -20.90
CA GLN A 47 10.09 4.09 -20.55
C GLN A 47 9.82 4.83 -19.23
N ALA A 48 8.56 5.19 -18.96
CA ALA A 48 8.20 5.90 -17.74
C ALA A 48 8.38 5.00 -16.51
N LEU A 49 7.92 3.75 -16.60
CA LEU A 49 8.12 2.75 -15.57
C LEU A 49 9.60 2.44 -15.34
N SER A 50 10.38 2.27 -16.42
CA SER A 50 11.83 2.06 -16.35
C SER A 50 12.55 3.18 -15.60
N ALA A 51 12.22 4.43 -15.91
CA ALA A 51 12.82 5.59 -15.24
C ALA A 51 12.50 5.60 -13.73
N ARG A 52 11.25 5.33 -13.36
CA ARG A 52 10.82 5.25 -11.94
C ARG A 52 11.52 4.11 -11.20
N ILE A 53 11.64 2.93 -11.82
CA ILE A 53 12.36 1.79 -11.22
C ILE A 53 13.82 2.15 -10.97
N LEU A 54 14.53 2.73 -11.95
CA LEU A 54 15.92 3.13 -11.78
C LEU A 54 16.09 4.22 -10.71
N GLN A 55 15.17 5.18 -10.63
CA GLN A 55 15.18 6.20 -9.60
C GLN A 55 14.99 5.58 -8.22
N LEU A 56 14.03 4.67 -8.05
CA LEU A 56 13.79 3.97 -6.79
C LEU A 56 14.96 3.06 -6.40
N ALA A 57 15.53 2.32 -7.35
CA ALA A 57 16.71 1.48 -7.12
C ALA A 57 17.92 2.29 -6.61
N ASN A 58 18.05 3.54 -7.06
CA ASN A 58 19.13 4.45 -6.64
C ASN A 58 18.78 5.31 -5.42
N SER A 59 17.62 5.15 -4.83
CA SER A 59 17.20 5.89 -3.63
C SER A 59 17.78 5.27 -2.36
N SER A 60 17.71 6.01 -1.25
CA SER A 60 18.07 5.52 0.07
C SER A 60 17.18 4.34 0.54
N PHE A 61 16.07 4.10 -0.14
CA PHE A 61 15.18 2.97 0.09
C PHE A 61 15.91 1.63 -0.08
N TYR A 62 16.75 1.50 -1.12
CA TYR A 62 17.61 0.33 -1.32
C TYR A 62 19.02 0.53 -0.75
N GLY A 63 19.56 1.73 -0.82
CA GLY A 63 20.87 2.06 -0.26
C GLY A 63 22.02 1.26 -0.87
N PHE A 64 21.95 0.91 -2.14
CA PHE A 64 23.03 0.19 -2.82
C PHE A 64 24.32 1.05 -2.84
N PRO A 65 25.49 0.44 -2.64
CA PRO A 65 26.75 1.17 -2.54
C PRO A 65 27.20 1.75 -3.89
N SER A 66 26.70 1.22 -5.00
CA SER A 66 26.98 1.66 -6.37
C SER A 66 25.72 2.05 -7.09
N ARG A 67 25.82 2.98 -8.03
CA ARG A 67 24.72 3.42 -8.86
C ARG A 67 24.25 2.31 -9.80
N ILE A 68 22.93 2.10 -9.84
CA ILE A 68 22.26 1.19 -10.78
C ILE A 68 21.92 1.98 -12.05
N GLU A 69 22.47 1.59 -13.18
CA GLU A 69 22.33 2.35 -14.45
C GLU A 69 21.41 1.65 -15.47
N THR A 70 21.11 0.36 -15.28
CA THR A 70 20.30 -0.42 -16.20
C THR A 70 19.19 -1.18 -15.51
N ILE A 71 18.08 -1.42 -16.22
CA ILE A 71 16.95 -2.23 -15.72
C ILE A 71 17.41 -3.66 -15.42
N SER A 72 18.23 -4.27 -16.26
CA SER A 72 18.74 -5.62 -16.03
C SER A 72 19.56 -5.72 -14.74
N HIS A 73 20.38 -4.69 -14.45
CA HIS A 73 21.11 -4.60 -13.20
C HIS A 73 20.15 -4.40 -12.00
N ALA A 74 19.12 -3.54 -12.14
CA ALA A 74 18.10 -3.34 -11.12
C ALA A 74 17.37 -4.66 -10.80
N VAL A 75 16.93 -5.40 -11.84
CA VAL A 75 16.25 -6.70 -11.67
C VAL A 75 17.16 -7.71 -10.95
N THR A 76 18.44 -7.76 -11.29
CA THR A 76 19.42 -8.67 -10.65
C THR A 76 19.64 -8.31 -9.18
N MET A 77 19.77 -7.02 -8.86
CA MET A 77 20.07 -6.55 -7.49
C MET A 77 18.85 -6.59 -6.58
N ILE A 78 17.68 -6.30 -7.10
CA ILE A 78 16.41 -6.24 -6.34
C ILE A 78 15.75 -7.61 -6.27
N GLY A 79 15.80 -8.37 -7.36
CA GLY A 79 15.13 -9.66 -7.51
C GLY A 79 13.76 -9.55 -8.19
N ALA A 80 13.32 -10.67 -8.80
CA ALA A 80 12.11 -10.72 -9.61
C ALA A 80 10.83 -10.39 -8.84
N GLU A 81 10.61 -11.05 -7.70
CA GLU A 81 9.40 -10.86 -6.89
C GLU A 81 9.30 -9.43 -6.35
N GLN A 82 10.42 -8.88 -5.89
CA GLN A 82 10.51 -7.52 -5.38
C GLN A 82 10.25 -6.50 -6.49
N MET A 83 10.76 -6.76 -7.70
CA MET A 83 10.51 -5.92 -8.86
C MET A 83 9.02 -5.87 -9.21
N VAL A 84 8.33 -7.02 -9.17
CA VAL A 84 6.86 -7.07 -9.36
C VAL A 84 6.14 -6.19 -8.32
N ALA A 85 6.52 -6.28 -7.05
CA ALA A 85 5.91 -5.48 -5.99
C ALA A 85 6.08 -3.95 -6.25
N LEU A 86 7.26 -3.53 -6.72
CA LEU A 86 7.51 -2.13 -7.08
C LEU A 86 6.67 -1.67 -8.27
N VAL A 87 6.59 -2.49 -9.29
CA VAL A 87 5.76 -2.19 -10.48
C VAL A 87 4.29 -2.08 -10.10
N GLN A 88 3.81 -2.98 -9.24
CA GLN A 88 2.44 -2.91 -8.71
C GLN A 88 2.18 -1.56 -8.04
N GLY A 89 3.06 -1.17 -7.12
CA GLY A 89 2.94 0.10 -6.41
C GLY A 89 2.89 1.32 -7.35
N THR A 90 3.79 1.38 -8.33
CA THR A 90 3.86 2.50 -9.26
C THR A 90 2.66 2.55 -10.23
N CYS A 91 2.14 1.40 -10.66
CA CYS A 91 0.97 1.32 -11.53
C CYS A 91 -0.32 1.75 -10.82
N VAL A 92 -0.49 1.37 -9.56
CA VAL A 92 -1.72 1.66 -8.82
C VAL A 92 -1.93 3.16 -8.61
N ALA A 93 -0.88 3.92 -8.32
CA ALA A 93 -0.99 5.36 -8.11
C ALA A 93 -1.58 6.10 -9.33
N SER A 94 -1.32 5.62 -10.54
CA SER A 94 -1.82 6.25 -11.79
C SER A 94 -3.30 6.00 -12.09
N ILE A 95 -3.94 5.03 -11.45
CA ILE A 95 -5.33 4.64 -11.72
C ILE A 95 -6.33 5.62 -11.07
N PHE A 96 -5.98 6.18 -9.91
CA PHE A 96 -6.88 7.01 -9.11
C PHE A 96 -6.69 8.51 -9.36
N ASN A 97 -7.12 9.00 -10.52
CA ASN A 97 -6.97 10.40 -10.94
C ASN A 97 -8.26 11.23 -10.87
N ARG A 98 -9.39 10.62 -10.47
CA ARG A 98 -10.73 11.26 -10.47
C ARG A 98 -11.38 11.35 -9.09
N VAL A 99 -10.58 11.27 -8.03
CA VAL A 99 -11.09 11.40 -6.66
C VAL A 99 -11.42 12.86 -6.36
N PRO A 100 -12.61 13.18 -5.80
CA PRO A 100 -12.98 14.54 -5.45
C PRO A 100 -12.01 15.15 -4.43
N ARG A 101 -11.46 16.33 -4.76
CA ARG A 101 -10.46 17.01 -3.91
C ARG A 101 -11.04 17.50 -2.57
N GLU A 102 -12.35 17.64 -2.50
CA GLU A 102 -13.09 18.06 -1.31
C GLU A 102 -13.09 16.94 -0.23
N LEU A 103 -12.94 15.70 -0.62
CA LEU A 103 -12.93 14.55 0.28
C LEU A 103 -11.53 14.20 0.79
N VAL A 104 -10.53 14.29 -0.10
CA VAL A 104 -9.15 13.96 0.24
C VAL A 104 -8.15 14.70 -0.65
N ASN A 105 -7.03 15.12 -0.07
CA ASN A 105 -5.88 15.59 -0.81
C ASN A 105 -5.06 14.36 -1.27
N MET A 106 -4.95 14.16 -2.57
CA MET A 106 -4.27 12.99 -3.14
C MET A 106 -2.77 12.92 -2.81
N GLU A 107 -2.10 14.08 -2.72
CA GLU A 107 -0.69 14.14 -2.31
C GLU A 107 -0.52 13.65 -0.86
N LEU A 108 -1.38 14.11 0.06
CA LEU A 108 -1.37 13.67 1.45
C LEU A 108 -1.78 12.19 1.58
N PHE A 109 -2.71 11.72 0.74
CA PHE A 109 -3.12 10.32 0.71
C PHE A 109 -1.94 9.41 0.35
N TRP A 110 -1.27 9.70 -0.76
CA TRP A 110 -0.11 8.90 -1.17
C TRP A 110 1.08 9.05 -0.23
N THR A 111 1.29 10.23 0.34
CA THR A 111 2.32 10.44 1.38
C THR A 111 2.08 9.50 2.56
N HIS A 112 0.84 9.39 3.04
CA HIS A 112 0.45 8.45 4.10
C HIS A 112 0.72 6.99 3.68
N SER A 113 0.22 6.60 2.52
CA SER A 113 0.36 5.23 2.00
C SER A 113 1.83 4.83 1.83
N ILE A 114 2.67 5.72 1.28
CA ILE A 114 4.11 5.51 1.12
C ILE A 114 4.78 5.42 2.50
N ALA A 115 4.43 6.31 3.44
CA ALA A 115 4.98 6.28 4.79
C ALA A 115 4.64 4.96 5.51
N CYS A 116 3.39 4.47 5.37
CA CYS A 116 3.00 3.15 5.87
C CYS A 116 3.81 2.03 5.22
N GLY A 117 4.03 2.09 3.91
CA GLY A 117 4.85 1.12 3.18
C GLY A 117 6.29 1.10 3.66
N VAL A 118 6.93 2.26 3.75
CA VAL A 118 8.30 2.41 4.28
C VAL A 118 8.39 1.88 5.71
N THR A 119 7.44 2.26 6.56
CA THR A 119 7.41 1.84 7.97
C THR A 119 7.24 0.32 8.09
N ALA A 120 6.31 -0.28 7.38
CA ALA A 120 6.07 -1.72 7.37
C ALA A 120 7.32 -2.49 6.88
N ARG A 121 7.96 -2.01 5.82
CA ARG A 121 9.22 -2.58 5.30
C ARG A 121 10.35 -2.51 6.33
N LEU A 122 10.52 -1.37 6.99
CA LEU A 122 11.55 -1.20 8.01
C LEU A 122 11.33 -2.10 9.23
N ILE A 123 10.08 -2.29 9.66
CA ILE A 123 9.73 -3.23 10.73
C ILE A 123 10.05 -4.65 10.28
N ALA A 124 9.64 -5.06 9.08
CA ALA A 124 9.90 -6.37 8.52
C ALA A 124 11.41 -6.66 8.40
N ALA A 125 12.20 -5.70 7.95
CA ALA A 125 13.65 -5.81 7.85
C ALA A 125 14.31 -6.04 9.24
N ARG A 126 13.86 -5.33 10.28
CA ARG A 126 14.34 -5.55 11.66
C ARG A 126 13.99 -6.94 12.19
N ARG A 127 12.84 -7.44 11.82
CA ARG A 127 12.41 -8.81 12.13
C ARG A 127 13.13 -9.88 11.29
N ARG A 128 13.89 -9.47 10.28
CA ARG A 128 14.52 -10.37 9.29
C ARG A 128 13.50 -11.19 8.51
N GLU A 129 12.34 -10.58 8.22
CA GLU A 129 11.33 -11.22 7.37
C GLU A 129 11.85 -11.32 5.93
N PRO A 130 11.62 -12.44 5.24
CA PRO A 130 11.94 -12.54 3.83
C PRO A 130 11.05 -11.64 3.00
N ASN A 131 11.54 -11.13 1.87
CA ASN A 131 10.80 -10.31 0.92
C ASN A 131 10.15 -9.08 1.58
N THR A 132 10.98 -8.14 2.00
CA THR A 132 10.55 -6.92 2.71
C THR A 132 9.72 -5.99 1.84
N GLU A 133 9.86 -6.04 0.51
CA GLU A 133 9.10 -5.26 -0.46
C GLU A 133 7.61 -5.60 -0.43
N ARG A 134 7.25 -6.83 -0.08
CA ARG A 134 5.85 -7.22 0.17
C ARG A 134 5.21 -6.35 1.25
N PHE A 135 5.95 -6.06 2.32
CA PHE A 135 5.46 -5.22 3.41
C PHE A 135 5.33 -3.74 2.98
N PHE A 136 6.24 -3.26 2.12
CA PHE A 136 6.07 -1.96 1.49
C PHE A 136 4.77 -1.89 0.70
N LEU A 137 4.49 -2.90 -0.11
CA LEU A 137 3.27 -2.95 -0.91
C LEU A 137 2.00 -3.04 -0.06
N LEU A 138 2.04 -3.78 1.06
CA LEU A 138 0.94 -3.82 2.03
C LEU A 138 0.60 -2.42 2.54
N GLY A 139 1.60 -1.66 3.02
CA GLY A 139 1.38 -0.30 3.50
C GLY A 139 0.96 0.67 2.39
N LEU A 140 1.50 0.52 1.18
CA LEU A 140 1.11 1.37 0.04
C LEU A 140 -0.35 1.18 -0.38
N LEU A 141 -0.90 -0.03 -0.25
CA LEU A 141 -2.22 -0.40 -0.76
C LEU A 141 -3.31 -0.51 0.30
N HIS A 142 -2.98 -0.42 1.60
CA HIS A 142 -3.94 -0.75 2.66
C HIS A 142 -5.23 0.09 2.63
N ASP A 143 -5.12 1.35 2.27
CA ASP A 143 -6.23 2.31 2.23
C ASP A 143 -6.83 2.53 0.84
N ILE A 144 -6.41 1.75 -0.18
CA ILE A 144 -6.86 1.93 -1.57
C ILE A 144 -8.39 1.84 -1.71
N GLY A 145 -9.05 1.10 -0.85
CA GLY A 145 -10.50 1.00 -0.81
C GLY A 145 -11.19 2.35 -0.53
N ARG A 146 -10.54 3.28 0.22
CA ARG A 146 -11.06 4.64 0.42
C ARG A 146 -11.15 5.42 -0.87
N LEU A 147 -10.16 5.27 -1.77
CA LEU A 147 -10.21 5.94 -3.07
C LEU A 147 -11.40 5.47 -3.91
N VAL A 148 -11.73 4.17 -3.83
CA VAL A 148 -12.94 3.64 -4.46
C VAL A 148 -14.20 4.24 -3.85
N LEU A 149 -14.29 4.30 -2.51
CA LEU A 149 -15.42 4.90 -1.81
C LEU A 149 -15.57 6.39 -2.16
N PHE A 150 -14.51 7.17 -2.09
CA PHE A 150 -14.53 8.60 -2.40
C PHE A 150 -14.93 8.90 -3.84
N GLN A 151 -14.50 8.08 -4.78
CA GLN A 151 -14.80 8.29 -6.20
C GLN A 151 -16.21 7.86 -6.59
N HIS A 152 -16.74 6.77 -6.00
CA HIS A 152 -18.01 6.18 -6.43
C HIS A 152 -19.18 6.41 -5.48
N LEU A 153 -18.92 6.77 -4.24
CA LEU A 153 -19.89 7.07 -3.19
C LEU A 153 -19.51 8.38 -2.47
N PRO A 154 -19.31 9.50 -3.22
CA PRO A 154 -18.77 10.73 -2.64
C PRO A 154 -19.66 11.37 -1.58
N ALA A 155 -20.98 11.33 -1.76
CA ALA A 155 -21.94 11.90 -0.80
C ALA A 155 -21.91 11.15 0.53
N GLU A 156 -21.96 9.84 0.49
CA GLU A 156 -21.89 8.97 1.67
C GLU A 156 -20.51 9.06 2.33
N SER A 157 -19.45 9.17 1.54
CA SER A 157 -18.08 9.36 2.04
C SER A 157 -17.95 10.68 2.80
N ALA A 158 -18.57 11.77 2.31
CA ALA A 158 -18.62 13.05 3.04
C ALA A 158 -19.33 12.91 4.39
N VAL A 159 -20.42 12.12 4.46
CA VAL A 159 -21.12 11.82 5.71
C VAL A 159 -20.22 11.04 6.67
N ALA A 160 -19.52 10.00 6.20
CA ALA A 160 -18.60 9.20 7.02
C ALA A 160 -17.46 10.05 7.59
N LEU A 161 -16.82 10.90 6.75
CA LEU A 161 -15.76 11.82 7.17
C LEU A 161 -16.23 12.85 8.20
N ALA A 162 -17.43 13.44 7.98
CA ALA A 162 -18.02 14.41 8.91
C ALA A 162 -18.37 13.75 10.25
N SER A 163 -18.94 12.53 10.24
CA SER A 163 -19.26 11.77 11.44
C SER A 163 -18.01 11.39 12.24
N ALA A 164 -16.95 10.91 11.56
CA ALA A 164 -15.68 10.59 12.19
C ALA A 164 -15.09 11.82 12.93
N GLY A 165 -15.10 12.98 12.27
CA GLY A 165 -14.63 14.24 12.87
C GLY A 165 -15.45 14.72 14.04
N ARG A 166 -16.78 14.67 13.93
CA ARG A 166 -17.72 15.11 15.00
C ARG A 166 -17.62 14.21 16.21
N ASP A 167 -17.62 12.91 16.00
CA ASP A 167 -17.73 11.90 17.06
C ASP A 167 -16.35 11.46 17.59
N GLN A 168 -15.28 12.04 17.07
CA GLN A 168 -13.88 11.75 17.42
C GLN A 168 -13.56 10.25 17.37
N ARG A 169 -13.95 9.60 16.28
CA ARG A 169 -13.80 8.16 16.08
C ARG A 169 -12.98 7.83 14.83
N PRO A 170 -12.30 6.69 14.80
CA PRO A 170 -11.62 6.21 13.58
C PRO A 170 -12.58 6.10 12.39
N LEU A 171 -12.12 6.49 11.22
CA LEU A 171 -12.94 6.58 10.00
C LEU A 171 -13.54 5.24 9.59
N HIS A 172 -12.82 4.12 9.73
CA HIS A 172 -13.35 2.79 9.41
C HIS A 172 -14.63 2.45 10.21
N ARG A 173 -14.81 2.99 11.42
CA ARG A 173 -16.02 2.79 12.22
C ARG A 173 -17.23 3.49 11.60
N THR A 174 -17.04 4.74 11.15
CA THR A 174 -18.10 5.49 10.49
C THR A 174 -18.38 4.99 9.08
N GLU A 175 -17.38 4.46 8.39
CA GLU A 175 -17.58 3.73 7.12
C GLU A 175 -18.53 2.53 7.33
N LEU A 176 -18.30 1.69 8.33
CA LEU A 176 -19.19 0.56 8.66
C LEU A 176 -20.64 1.02 8.95
N GLU A 177 -20.83 2.13 9.64
CA GLU A 177 -22.16 2.67 9.94
C GLU A 177 -22.87 3.23 8.69
N VAL A 178 -22.14 3.92 7.81
CA VAL A 178 -22.70 4.58 6.63
C VAL A 178 -22.91 3.60 5.48
N PHE A 179 -21.97 2.72 5.22
CA PHE A 179 -21.98 1.82 4.05
C PHE A 179 -22.39 0.39 4.41
N GLY A 180 -22.24 -0.04 5.68
CA GLY A 180 -22.34 -1.45 6.10
C GLY A 180 -21.04 -2.25 5.88
N PHE A 181 -19.98 -1.61 5.39
CA PHE A 181 -18.64 -2.16 5.19
C PHE A 181 -17.61 -1.04 5.25
N ASP A 182 -16.35 -1.39 5.46
CA ASP A 182 -15.23 -0.44 5.50
C ASP A 182 -14.38 -0.49 4.23
N HIS A 183 -13.42 0.44 4.14
CA HIS A 183 -12.46 0.49 3.05
C HIS A 183 -11.56 -0.77 2.97
N ALA A 184 -11.29 -1.43 4.08
CA ALA A 184 -10.47 -2.64 4.12
C ALA A 184 -11.13 -3.79 3.33
N ALA A 185 -12.46 -3.92 3.47
CA ALA A 185 -13.23 -4.90 2.70
C ALA A 185 -13.25 -4.57 1.20
N ILE A 186 -13.36 -3.28 0.82
CA ILE A 186 -13.31 -2.84 -0.57
C ILE A 186 -11.92 -3.06 -1.17
N GLY A 187 -10.87 -2.66 -0.45
CA GLY A 187 -9.48 -2.87 -0.88
C GLY A 187 -9.20 -4.35 -1.13
N TYR A 188 -9.59 -5.21 -0.20
CA TYR A 188 -9.46 -6.66 -0.34
C TYR A 188 -10.09 -7.19 -1.64
N GLU A 189 -11.35 -6.86 -1.91
CA GLU A 189 -12.03 -7.35 -3.11
C GLU A 189 -11.43 -6.75 -4.39
N LEU A 190 -11.01 -5.48 -4.38
CA LEU A 190 -10.33 -4.86 -5.52
C LEU A 190 -9.02 -5.60 -5.84
N LEU A 191 -8.17 -5.83 -4.84
CA LEU A 191 -6.89 -6.53 -5.01
C LEU A 191 -7.07 -7.97 -5.50
N ARG A 192 -8.13 -8.65 -5.07
CA ARG A 192 -8.51 -9.96 -5.60
C ARG A 192 -8.89 -9.92 -7.08
N THR A 193 -9.59 -8.87 -7.53
CA THR A 193 -9.89 -8.71 -8.97
C THR A 193 -8.63 -8.53 -9.81
N TRP A 194 -7.57 -7.98 -9.22
CA TRP A 194 -6.24 -7.88 -9.83
C TRP A 194 -5.41 -9.16 -9.70
N LYS A 195 -6.00 -10.23 -9.14
CA LYS A 195 -5.35 -11.53 -8.93
C LYS A 195 -4.06 -11.43 -8.09
N LEU A 196 -4.03 -10.50 -7.13
CA LEU A 196 -2.90 -10.41 -6.21
C LEU A 196 -2.92 -11.58 -5.20
N PRO A 197 -1.74 -12.00 -4.70
CA PRO A 197 -1.64 -13.11 -3.75
C PRO A 197 -2.43 -12.86 -2.47
N SER A 198 -3.04 -13.91 -1.89
CA SER A 198 -3.79 -13.83 -0.63
C SER A 198 -2.95 -13.23 0.51
N ARG A 199 -1.63 -13.43 0.48
CA ARG A 199 -0.67 -12.86 1.43
C ARG A 199 -0.58 -11.33 1.40
N LEU A 200 -1.05 -10.69 0.31
CA LEU A 200 -1.25 -9.24 0.23
C LEU A 200 -2.68 -8.84 0.57
N CYS A 201 -3.66 -9.59 0.06
CA CYS A 201 -5.06 -9.21 0.20
C CYS A 201 -5.57 -9.36 1.65
N GLU A 202 -5.29 -10.48 2.31
CA GLU A 202 -5.85 -10.78 3.63
C GLU A 202 -5.35 -9.83 4.73
N PRO A 203 -4.05 -9.47 4.84
CA PRO A 203 -3.61 -8.48 5.82
C PRO A 203 -4.30 -7.13 5.65
N ILE A 204 -4.56 -6.70 4.40
CA ILE A 204 -5.27 -5.44 4.11
C ILE A 204 -6.71 -5.52 4.59
N LYS A 205 -7.41 -6.65 4.39
CA LYS A 205 -8.75 -6.87 4.94
C LYS A 205 -8.79 -6.79 6.46
N MET A 206 -7.74 -7.25 7.10
CA MET A 206 -7.71 -7.50 8.55
C MET A 206 -7.08 -6.40 9.38
N HIS A 207 -6.50 -5.35 8.77
CA HIS A 207 -5.66 -4.38 9.50
C HIS A 207 -6.40 -3.53 10.54
N HIS A 208 -7.73 -3.46 10.47
CA HIS A 208 -8.60 -2.86 11.49
C HIS A 208 -9.41 -3.88 12.31
N ASN A 209 -9.37 -5.16 11.94
CA ASN A 209 -10.14 -6.20 12.62
C ASN A 209 -9.24 -7.09 13.48
N TYR A 210 -9.13 -6.75 14.77
CA TYR A 210 -8.24 -7.42 15.72
C TYR A 210 -8.81 -8.71 16.32
N THR A 211 -10.11 -8.95 16.14
CA THR A 211 -10.82 -10.06 16.79
C THR A 211 -10.88 -11.32 15.96
N ALA A 212 -10.78 -11.21 14.66
CA ALA A 212 -10.74 -12.36 13.76
C ALA A 212 -9.29 -12.81 13.56
N GLY A 213 -9.03 -14.10 13.68
CA GLY A 213 -7.70 -14.66 13.41
C GLY A 213 -7.29 -14.42 11.95
N SER A 214 -6.15 -13.76 11.74
CA SER A 214 -5.57 -13.63 10.40
C SER A 214 -4.79 -14.89 10.04
N ILE A 215 -4.92 -15.34 8.78
CA ILE A 215 -4.08 -16.43 8.24
C ILE A 215 -2.64 -15.95 7.96
N TYR A 216 -2.41 -14.64 7.98
CA TYR A 216 -1.10 -13.98 7.86
C TYR A 216 -0.89 -13.02 9.05
N PRO A 217 -0.70 -13.55 10.28
CA PRO A 217 -0.71 -12.72 11.48
C PRO A 217 0.45 -11.73 11.55
N VAL A 218 1.62 -12.10 11.06
CA VAL A 218 2.82 -11.23 11.06
C VAL A 218 2.62 -10.05 10.12
N GLU A 219 2.15 -10.30 8.90
CA GLU A 219 1.87 -9.27 7.91
C GLU A 219 0.79 -8.31 8.41
N THR A 220 -0.28 -8.84 8.99
CA THR A 220 -1.37 -8.04 9.57
C THR A 220 -0.88 -7.17 10.74
N ALA A 221 -0.09 -7.74 11.63
CA ALA A 221 0.47 -7.05 12.79
C ALA A 221 1.42 -5.91 12.38
N ILE A 222 2.32 -6.19 11.43
CA ILE A 222 3.25 -5.18 10.91
C ILE A 222 2.49 -4.05 10.20
N LEU A 223 1.51 -4.37 9.37
CA LEU A 223 0.70 -3.38 8.67
C LEU A 223 -0.07 -2.49 9.64
N HIS A 224 -0.80 -3.09 10.59
CA HIS A 224 -1.51 -2.35 11.64
C HIS A 224 -0.58 -1.42 12.43
N THR A 225 0.57 -1.96 12.88
CA THR A 225 1.53 -1.19 13.66
C THR A 225 2.12 -0.03 12.86
N ALA A 226 2.41 -0.25 11.57
CA ALA A 226 2.90 0.78 10.67
C ALA A 226 1.87 1.91 10.48
N ASP A 227 0.60 1.58 10.26
CA ASP A 227 -0.47 2.56 10.13
C ASP A 227 -0.65 3.41 11.39
N VAL A 228 -0.64 2.78 12.58
CA VAL A 228 -0.70 3.50 13.87
C VAL A 228 0.47 4.46 14.04
N ILE A 229 1.71 4.03 13.75
CA ILE A 229 2.92 4.86 13.85
C ILE A 229 2.84 6.05 12.90
N VAL A 230 2.47 5.83 11.65
CA VAL A 230 2.40 6.87 10.61
C VAL A 230 1.31 7.90 10.92
N ASN A 231 0.14 7.47 11.40
CA ASN A 231 -0.91 8.38 11.88
C ASN A 231 -0.43 9.20 13.09
N ALA A 232 0.27 8.59 14.04
CA ALA A 232 0.84 9.30 15.18
C ALA A 232 1.92 10.33 14.76
N MET A 233 2.71 10.02 13.73
CA MET A 233 3.69 10.94 13.14
C MET A 233 3.06 12.03 12.25
N ARG A 234 1.77 11.91 11.90
CA ARG A 234 1.06 12.79 10.97
C ARG A 234 1.73 12.90 9.59
N CYS A 235 2.26 11.79 9.09
CA CYS A 235 2.84 11.72 7.74
C CYS A 235 1.74 11.52 6.70
N GLY A 236 1.15 12.61 6.22
CA GLY A 236 0.01 12.58 5.31
C GLY A 236 -1.29 12.16 6.00
N THR A 237 -2.33 11.89 5.20
CA THR A 237 -3.61 11.34 5.69
C THR A 237 -4.42 10.77 4.54
N SER A 238 -5.06 9.64 4.76
CA SER A 238 -6.04 9.02 3.85
C SER A 238 -7.49 9.44 4.12
N GLY A 239 -7.68 10.53 4.90
CA GLY A 239 -8.96 10.98 5.44
C GLY A 239 -9.10 10.70 6.94
N GLU A 240 -8.24 9.85 7.50
CA GLU A 240 -8.18 9.61 8.94
C GLU A 240 -7.67 10.85 9.69
N ARG A 241 -8.33 11.19 10.78
CA ARG A 241 -7.97 12.35 11.63
C ARG A 241 -7.43 11.96 12.99
N PHE A 242 -7.66 10.72 13.39
CA PHE A 242 -7.33 10.21 14.71
C PHE A 242 -6.36 9.05 14.57
N VAL A 243 -5.45 8.93 15.53
CA VAL A 243 -4.55 7.78 15.60
C VAL A 243 -5.39 6.55 15.91
N PRO A 244 -5.36 5.50 15.07
CA PRO A 244 -6.08 4.26 15.35
C PRO A 244 -5.61 3.65 16.68
N PRO A 245 -6.51 2.99 17.44
CA PRO A 245 -6.11 2.30 18.67
C PRO A 245 -5.05 1.25 18.40
N LEU A 246 -3.93 1.30 19.12
CA LEU A 246 -2.89 0.29 19.04
C LEU A 246 -3.37 -1.02 19.69
N HIS A 247 -3.32 -2.11 18.93
CA HIS A 247 -3.62 -3.44 19.45
C HIS A 247 -2.34 -4.08 20.00
N ALA A 248 -2.29 -4.26 21.33
CA ALA A 248 -1.09 -4.73 22.01
C ALA A 248 -0.50 -6.05 21.43
N PRO A 249 -1.30 -7.09 21.14
CA PRO A 249 -0.78 -8.31 20.51
C PRO A 249 -0.13 -8.07 19.15
N HIS A 250 -0.63 -7.11 18.34
CA HIS A 250 -0.01 -6.75 17.06
C HIS A 250 1.32 -6.03 17.27
N TRP A 251 1.41 -5.15 18.28
CA TRP A 251 2.66 -4.49 18.64
C TRP A 251 3.74 -5.52 19.05
N GLU A 252 3.38 -6.45 19.93
CA GLU A 252 4.27 -7.54 20.36
C GLU A 252 4.70 -8.42 19.18
N LEU A 253 3.74 -8.80 18.33
CA LEU A 253 4.02 -9.61 17.15
C LEU A 253 4.84 -8.86 16.09
N ALA A 254 4.71 -7.53 15.98
CA ALA A 254 5.59 -6.70 15.16
C ALA A 254 7.02 -6.64 15.68
N GLY A 255 7.27 -7.02 16.93
CA GLY A 255 8.60 -7.13 17.52
C GLY A 255 9.28 -5.78 17.75
N LEU A 256 8.51 -4.74 18.06
CA LEU A 256 9.01 -3.39 18.33
C LEU A 256 9.09 -3.10 19.82
N GLY A 257 10.26 -2.65 20.28
CA GLY A 257 10.41 -1.99 21.58
C GLY A 257 10.22 -0.48 21.44
N VAL A 258 9.80 0.17 22.52
CA VAL A 258 9.58 1.64 22.57
C VAL A 258 10.87 2.41 22.22
N GLU A 259 12.03 1.89 22.61
CA GLU A 259 13.36 2.44 22.32
C GLU A 259 13.69 2.47 20.82
N MET A 260 13.00 1.66 20.03
CA MET A 260 13.19 1.61 18.57
C MET A 260 12.43 2.72 17.84
N LEU A 261 11.45 3.37 18.49
CA LEU A 261 10.60 4.36 17.82
C LEU A 261 11.38 5.58 17.30
N ALA A 262 12.25 6.15 18.10
CA ALA A 262 13.01 7.34 17.69
C ALA A 262 13.98 7.07 16.52
N PRO A 263 14.77 5.98 16.51
CA PRO A 263 15.55 5.60 15.33
C PRO A 263 14.69 5.29 14.10
N LEU A 264 13.56 4.59 14.31
CA LEU A 264 12.62 4.24 13.23
C LEU A 264 12.02 5.50 12.58
N GLN A 265 11.59 6.47 13.39
CA GLN A 265 11.04 7.74 12.91
C GLN A 265 12.04 8.50 12.02
N LYS A 266 13.31 8.58 12.41
CA LYS A 266 14.37 9.22 11.60
C LYS A 266 14.52 8.55 10.25
N GLU A 267 14.52 7.22 10.24
CA GLU A 267 14.69 6.44 9.03
C GLU A 267 13.46 6.54 8.11
N ILE A 268 12.24 6.56 8.68
CA ILE A 268 11.01 6.80 7.93
C ILE A 268 11.07 8.15 7.20
N HIS A 269 11.40 9.24 7.89
CA HIS A 269 11.49 10.56 7.26
C HIS A 269 12.53 10.60 6.13
N ARG A 270 13.70 10.00 6.35
CA ARG A 270 14.76 9.94 5.36
C ARG A 270 14.33 9.23 4.07
N GLN A 271 13.67 8.09 4.20
CA GLN A 271 13.23 7.30 3.04
C GLN A 271 11.98 7.88 2.38
N LEU A 272 11.04 8.43 3.17
CA LEU A 272 9.77 8.95 2.66
C LEU A 272 9.97 10.04 1.60
N GLU A 273 10.87 11.00 1.82
CA GLU A 273 11.12 12.08 0.86
C GLU A 273 11.58 11.58 -0.51
N GLU A 274 12.45 10.59 -0.53
CA GLU A 274 12.98 10.03 -1.78
C GLU A 274 11.98 9.14 -2.50
N VAL A 275 11.30 8.26 -1.75
CA VAL A 275 10.30 7.35 -2.32
C VAL A 275 9.08 8.12 -2.84
N ALA A 276 8.62 9.14 -2.11
CA ALA A 276 7.49 9.96 -2.53
C ALA A 276 7.77 10.66 -3.88
N LYS A 277 8.96 11.26 -4.04
CA LYS A 277 9.39 11.86 -5.32
C LYS A 277 9.39 10.87 -6.48
N THR A 278 9.60 9.58 -6.22
CA THR A 278 9.67 8.55 -7.26
C THR A 278 8.30 7.97 -7.62
N VAL A 279 7.45 7.77 -6.63
CA VAL A 279 6.13 7.13 -6.81
C VAL A 279 5.08 8.12 -7.31
N LEU A 280 5.18 9.42 -6.95
CA LEU A 280 4.17 10.45 -7.25
C LEU A 280 4.45 11.24 -8.54
N LEU A 281 5.63 11.12 -9.14
CA LEU A 281 5.97 11.70 -10.45
C LEU A 281 5.61 10.74 -11.57
#